data_4fb8aa8fc8205ffb05d7abf6f309a06b
#
_entry.id   4fb8aa8fc8205ffb05d7abf6f309a06b
#
_cell.length_a   1.000
_cell.length_b   1.000
_cell.length_c   1.000
_cell.angle_alpha   90.00
_cell.angle_beta   90.00
_cell.angle_gamma   90.00
#
_symmetry.space_group_name_H-M   'P 1'
#
loop_
_entity.id
_entity.type
_entity.pdbx_description
1 polymer ?
#
loop_
_entity_poly.entity_id
_entity_poly.type
_entity_poly.pdbx_seq_one_letter_code
_entity_poly.pdbx_strand_id
1 'polypeptide(L)'
;MLSFLKWLTESHNYGETHVFVPGKMRIPTPGHKGLIDKGKSIAKEAGAKLTIGLSGKAQPLSIDQKKSMAQKLFDHPVETGSHVNGIVPALQHFHKNGVKHLHIVAGSDRHEEYQNLVNRYNGKPDKKGNVPFHFDKVTIHKHGEDREEGEVNKHPTEMTDDERAKTVSASRIEKLANAGDHAGVAAYYKGHDVDTKQLVKDIQSGSKK
;
A
#
# COMPACT_ATOMS: atom_id res chain seq x y z
N MET A 1 -11.42 -29.97 15.00
CA MET A 1 -10.04 -29.89 15.54
C MET A 1 -8.95 -29.65 14.48
N LEU A 2 -9.09 -30.19 13.26
CA LEU A 2 -8.16 -29.96 12.14
C LEU A 2 -8.10 -28.51 11.60
N SER A 3 -9.18 -27.72 11.74
CA SER A 3 -9.23 -26.33 11.23
C SER A 3 -8.41 -25.33 12.06
N PHE A 4 -8.32 -25.53 13.38
CA PHE A 4 -7.56 -24.66 14.27
C PHE A 4 -6.04 -24.92 14.17
N LEU A 5 -5.64 -26.18 14.05
CA LEU A 5 -4.25 -26.56 13.78
C LEU A 5 -3.80 -26.11 12.38
N LYS A 6 -4.67 -26.20 11.38
CA LYS A 6 -4.39 -25.68 10.04
C LYS A 6 -4.24 -24.15 10.05
N TRP A 7 -5.06 -23.44 10.83
CA TRP A 7 -4.93 -22.00 11.03
C TRP A 7 -3.64 -21.61 11.78
N LEU A 8 -3.21 -22.41 12.77
CA LEU A 8 -1.93 -22.24 13.47
C LEU A 8 -0.70 -22.55 12.60
N THR A 9 -0.83 -23.45 11.61
CA THR A 9 0.27 -23.82 10.69
C THR A 9 0.24 -23.00 9.39
N GLU A 10 -0.86 -22.36 9.05
CA GLU A 10 -0.93 -21.29 8.04
C GLU A 10 -0.30 -19.99 8.54
N SER A 11 0.36 -20.01 9.70
CA SER A 11 1.19 -18.93 10.21
C SER A 11 2.22 -18.55 9.15
N HIS A 12 1.92 -17.54 8.41
CA HIS A 12 2.75 -16.63 7.60
C HIS A 12 4.10 -17.21 7.16
N ASN A 13 4.10 -18.34 6.42
CA ASN A 13 5.33 -18.80 5.78
C ASN A 13 5.64 -17.83 4.61
N TYR A 14 6.41 -16.78 4.93
CA TYR A 14 6.83 -15.78 3.94
C TYR A 14 7.93 -16.29 3.01
N GLY A 15 8.57 -17.45 3.33
CA GLY A 15 9.77 -17.92 2.65
C GLY A 15 11.03 -17.14 3.07
N GLU A 16 12.18 -17.56 2.57
CA GLU A 16 13.44 -16.82 2.82
C GLU A 16 13.52 -15.52 2.05
N THR A 17 12.91 -15.46 0.86
CA THR A 17 12.78 -14.24 0.05
C THR A 17 11.35 -13.77 0.05
N HIS A 18 11.13 -12.48 0.30
CA HIS A 18 9.80 -11.90 0.39
C HIS A 18 9.73 -10.52 -0.28
N VAL A 19 8.56 -10.17 -0.82
CA VAL A 19 8.28 -8.85 -1.38
C VAL A 19 7.23 -8.15 -0.54
N PHE A 20 7.50 -6.91 -0.18
CA PHE A 20 6.60 -6.09 0.62
C PHE A 20 6.29 -4.77 -0.07
N VAL A 21 5.01 -4.44 -0.15
CA VAL A 21 4.52 -3.14 -0.61
C VAL A 21 3.81 -2.46 0.55
N PRO A 22 4.47 -1.55 1.27
CA PRO A 22 3.83 -0.77 2.33
C PRO A 22 2.98 0.35 1.74
N GLY A 23 1.80 0.60 2.31
CA GLY A 23 0.96 1.72 1.88
C GLY A 23 0.03 2.23 2.97
N LYS A 24 -0.06 3.55 3.14
CA LYS A 24 -1.11 4.17 3.95
C LYS A 24 -2.45 4.10 3.24
N MET A 25 -2.46 4.33 1.94
CA MET A 25 -3.60 4.25 1.02
C MET A 25 -4.91 4.72 1.68
N ARG A 26 -4.95 5.98 2.14
CA ARG A 26 -6.16 6.57 2.78
C ARG A 26 -7.41 6.27 1.99
N ILE A 27 -7.30 6.39 0.68
CA ILE A 27 -8.25 5.92 -0.32
C ILE A 27 -7.41 5.16 -1.34
N PRO A 28 -7.61 3.83 -1.55
CA PRO A 28 -6.96 3.10 -2.62
C PRO A 28 -7.29 3.73 -3.97
N THR A 29 -6.27 3.98 -4.81
CA THR A 29 -6.44 4.64 -6.12
C THR A 29 -5.78 3.83 -7.23
N PRO A 30 -6.18 4.02 -8.50
CA PRO A 30 -5.49 3.40 -9.64
C PRO A 30 -3.98 3.70 -9.68
N GLY A 31 -3.55 4.86 -9.18
CA GLY A 31 -2.12 5.19 -9.05
C GLY A 31 -1.35 4.23 -8.12
N HIS A 32 -2.00 3.65 -7.12
CA HIS A 32 -1.38 2.62 -6.29
C HIS A 32 -1.26 1.27 -7.02
N LYS A 33 -2.10 1.01 -8.04
CA LYS A 33 -2.06 -0.24 -8.79
C LYS A 33 -0.71 -0.45 -9.47
N GLY A 34 -0.12 0.57 -10.08
CA GLY A 34 1.20 0.49 -10.70
C GLY A 34 2.30 0.05 -9.72
N LEU A 35 2.25 0.59 -8.48
CA LEU A 35 3.15 0.18 -7.40
C LEU A 35 2.98 -1.32 -7.05
N ILE A 36 1.72 -1.78 -6.98
CA ILE A 36 1.40 -3.17 -6.67
C ILE A 36 1.82 -4.10 -7.83
N ASP A 37 1.56 -3.72 -9.07
CA ASP A 37 1.93 -4.52 -10.25
C ASP A 37 3.46 -4.66 -10.35
N LYS A 38 4.23 -3.62 -9.99
CA LYS A 38 5.69 -3.73 -9.84
C LYS A 38 6.07 -4.74 -8.76
N GLY A 39 5.38 -4.73 -7.62
CA GLY A 39 5.56 -5.73 -6.55
C GLY A 39 5.26 -7.15 -7.02
N LYS A 40 4.18 -7.35 -7.76
CA LYS A 40 3.82 -8.65 -8.37
C LYS A 40 4.90 -9.15 -9.34
N SER A 41 5.44 -8.26 -10.19
CA SER A 41 6.53 -8.61 -11.12
C SER A 41 7.78 -9.08 -10.38
N ILE A 42 8.23 -8.31 -9.38
CA ILE A 42 9.38 -8.67 -8.57
C ILE A 42 9.16 -9.99 -7.82
N ALA A 43 7.97 -10.21 -7.26
CA ALA A 43 7.64 -11.45 -6.56
C ALA A 43 7.70 -12.66 -7.50
N LYS A 44 7.17 -12.51 -8.71
CA LYS A 44 7.23 -13.54 -9.75
C LYS A 44 8.67 -13.84 -10.17
N GLU A 45 9.48 -12.82 -10.43
CA GLU A 45 10.88 -12.94 -10.84
C GLU A 45 11.75 -13.60 -9.74
N ALA A 46 11.49 -13.25 -8.48
CA ALA A 46 12.21 -13.80 -7.32
C ALA A 46 11.66 -15.15 -6.82
N GLY A 47 10.57 -15.67 -7.38
CA GLY A 47 9.88 -16.85 -6.84
C GLY A 47 9.38 -16.65 -5.41
N ALA A 48 9.06 -15.41 -5.04
CA ALA A 48 8.75 -15.00 -3.68
C ALA A 48 7.26 -14.70 -3.50
N LYS A 49 6.79 -14.70 -2.25
CA LYS A 49 5.45 -14.23 -1.90
C LYS A 49 5.45 -12.70 -1.80
N LEU A 50 4.28 -12.11 -2.07
CA LEU A 50 4.02 -10.68 -1.97
C LEU A 50 3.08 -10.40 -0.80
N THR A 51 3.43 -9.45 0.06
CA THR A 51 2.52 -8.83 1.01
C THR A 51 2.27 -7.36 0.63
N ILE A 52 1.00 -6.99 0.53
CA ILE A 52 0.56 -5.61 0.44
C ILE A 52 0.06 -5.22 1.82
N GLY A 53 0.78 -4.34 2.52
CA GLY A 53 0.41 -3.90 3.86
C GLY A 53 -0.33 -2.57 3.83
N LEU A 54 -1.56 -2.55 4.38
CA LEU A 54 -2.32 -1.32 4.61
C LEU A 54 -2.09 -0.81 6.03
N SER A 55 -1.62 0.42 6.13
CA SER A 55 -1.38 1.11 7.40
C SER A 55 -2.17 2.41 7.52
N GLY A 56 -2.13 3.01 8.72
CA GLY A 56 -2.67 4.32 8.98
C GLY A 56 -4.06 4.35 9.59
N LYS A 57 -4.56 5.58 9.80
CA LYS A 57 -5.85 5.83 10.45
C LYS A 57 -7.04 5.41 9.58
N ALA A 58 -8.14 5.05 10.24
CA ALA A 58 -9.43 4.74 9.63
C ALA A 58 -10.19 6.02 9.24
N GLN A 59 -9.64 6.84 8.34
CA GLN A 59 -10.27 8.06 7.83
C GLN A 59 -9.76 8.36 6.42
N PRO A 60 -10.61 8.80 5.47
CA PRO A 60 -12.09 8.87 5.58
C PRO A 60 -12.77 7.50 5.51
N LEU A 61 -12.05 6.45 5.09
CA LEU A 61 -12.56 5.07 5.02
C LEU A 61 -12.14 4.28 6.25
N SER A 62 -13.01 3.41 6.77
CA SER A 62 -12.63 2.40 7.77
C SER A 62 -11.58 1.45 7.22
N ILE A 63 -10.89 0.72 8.11
CA ILE A 63 -9.86 -0.24 7.67
C ILE A 63 -10.46 -1.34 6.80
N ASP A 64 -11.67 -1.79 7.10
CA ASP A 64 -12.36 -2.84 6.33
C ASP A 64 -12.81 -2.34 4.96
N GLN A 65 -13.30 -1.10 4.87
CA GLN A 65 -13.62 -0.46 3.59
C GLN A 65 -12.38 -0.31 2.71
N LYS A 66 -11.27 0.17 3.28
CA LYS A 66 -9.98 0.25 2.57
C LYS A 66 -9.51 -1.12 2.08
N LYS A 67 -9.56 -2.14 2.96
CA LYS A 67 -9.14 -3.50 2.63
C LYS A 67 -9.97 -4.07 1.49
N SER A 68 -11.29 -4.02 1.61
CA SER A 68 -12.22 -4.52 0.59
C SER A 68 -11.99 -3.84 -0.76
N MET A 69 -11.89 -2.51 -0.76
CA MET A 69 -11.62 -1.74 -1.97
C MET A 69 -10.25 -2.05 -2.58
N ALA A 70 -9.20 -2.11 -1.76
CA ALA A 70 -7.85 -2.40 -2.21
C ALA A 70 -7.73 -3.80 -2.82
N GLN A 71 -8.35 -4.80 -2.20
CA GLN A 71 -8.35 -6.18 -2.71
C GLN A 71 -9.00 -6.27 -4.10
N LYS A 72 -10.13 -5.60 -4.31
CA LYS A 72 -10.78 -5.53 -5.63
C LYS A 72 -9.93 -4.79 -6.66
N LEU A 73 -9.44 -3.59 -6.29
CA LEU A 73 -8.67 -2.73 -7.18
C LEU A 73 -7.35 -3.36 -7.62
N PHE A 74 -6.68 -4.08 -6.72
CA PHE A 74 -5.36 -4.66 -6.97
C PHE A 74 -5.40 -6.12 -7.42
N ASP A 75 -6.56 -6.76 -7.35
CA ASP A 75 -6.71 -8.20 -7.59
C ASP A 75 -5.61 -9.00 -6.83
N HIS A 76 -5.52 -8.75 -5.53
CA HIS A 76 -4.55 -9.38 -4.64
C HIS A 76 -4.98 -9.25 -3.17
N PRO A 77 -4.73 -10.26 -2.33
CA PRO A 77 -4.94 -10.16 -0.89
C PRO A 77 -4.15 -8.99 -0.27
N VAL A 78 -4.77 -8.32 0.68
CA VAL A 78 -4.18 -7.18 1.39
C VAL A 78 -4.19 -7.46 2.88
N GLU A 79 -3.05 -7.26 3.52
CA GLU A 79 -2.90 -7.44 4.96
C GLU A 79 -3.15 -6.14 5.72
N THR A 80 -3.78 -6.27 6.87
CA THR A 80 -4.04 -5.20 7.84
C THR A 80 -3.69 -5.70 9.23
N GLY A 81 -3.45 -4.81 10.15
CA GLY A 81 -3.13 -5.18 11.53
C GLY A 81 -1.82 -4.54 12.02
N SER A 82 -1.50 -4.77 13.30
CA SER A 82 -0.35 -4.14 13.95
C SER A 82 0.99 -4.48 13.27
N HIS A 83 1.11 -5.68 12.75
CA HIS A 83 2.35 -6.18 12.11
C HIS A 83 2.66 -5.49 10.77
N VAL A 84 1.68 -4.93 10.07
CA VAL A 84 1.88 -4.15 8.83
C VAL A 84 1.51 -2.67 8.98
N ASN A 85 1.22 -2.23 10.21
CA ASN A 85 0.87 -0.83 10.49
C ASN A 85 2.12 0.06 10.58
N GLY A 86 2.82 0.19 9.47
CA GLY A 86 4.05 0.95 9.32
C GLY A 86 5.23 0.07 8.93
N ILE A 87 6.29 0.72 8.45
CA ILE A 87 7.46 0.01 7.92
C ILE A 87 8.22 -0.76 9.00
N VAL A 88 8.48 -0.17 10.16
CA VAL A 88 9.28 -0.82 11.21
C VAL A 88 8.59 -2.06 11.79
N PRO A 89 7.29 -2.03 12.20
CA PRO A 89 6.59 -3.25 12.60
C PRO A 89 6.63 -4.35 11.55
N ALA A 90 6.50 -4.00 10.26
CA ALA A 90 6.54 -4.97 9.18
C ALA A 90 7.91 -5.62 9.04
N LEU A 91 8.99 -4.85 9.07
CA LEU A 91 10.36 -5.40 9.03
C LEU A 91 10.63 -6.34 10.21
N GLN A 92 10.22 -5.95 11.42
CA GLN A 92 10.35 -6.81 12.60
C GLN A 92 9.55 -8.11 12.45
N HIS A 93 8.35 -8.02 11.90
CA HIS A 93 7.49 -9.17 11.67
C HIS A 93 8.11 -10.15 10.66
N PHE A 94 8.55 -9.66 9.50
CA PHE A 94 9.19 -10.49 8.48
C PHE A 94 10.49 -11.14 9.00
N HIS A 95 11.33 -10.39 9.71
CA HIS A 95 12.53 -10.93 10.32
C HIS A 95 12.22 -12.07 11.30
N LYS A 96 11.25 -11.89 12.20
CA LYS A 96 10.81 -12.93 13.16
C LYS A 96 10.26 -14.18 12.46
N ASN A 97 9.74 -14.03 11.24
CA ASN A 97 9.20 -15.15 10.45
C ASN A 97 10.20 -15.72 9.44
N GLY A 98 11.50 -15.47 9.63
CA GLY A 98 12.57 -16.12 8.92
C GLY A 98 12.89 -15.57 7.52
N VAL A 99 12.36 -14.40 7.17
CA VAL A 99 12.75 -13.73 5.92
C VAL A 99 14.20 -13.27 6.04
N LYS A 100 15.02 -13.64 5.05
CA LYS A 100 16.44 -13.26 4.94
C LYS A 100 16.67 -12.23 3.85
N HIS A 101 15.96 -12.37 2.74
CA HIS A 101 16.06 -11.44 1.60
C HIS A 101 14.73 -10.71 1.42
N LEU A 102 14.74 -9.40 1.58
CA LEU A 102 13.52 -8.58 1.50
C LEU A 102 13.61 -7.60 0.34
N HIS A 103 12.59 -7.62 -0.51
CA HIS A 103 12.34 -6.59 -1.51
C HIS A 103 11.24 -5.66 -1.02
N ILE A 104 11.49 -4.36 -0.97
CA ILE A 104 10.49 -3.35 -0.62
C ILE A 104 10.19 -2.54 -1.87
N VAL A 105 8.91 -2.42 -2.25
CA VAL A 105 8.52 -1.54 -3.35
C VAL A 105 7.89 -0.29 -2.78
N ALA A 106 8.50 0.85 -3.04
CA ALA A 106 8.13 2.13 -2.47
C ALA A 106 7.81 3.16 -3.56
N GLY A 107 6.85 4.01 -3.30
CA GLY A 107 6.65 5.23 -4.11
C GLY A 107 7.88 6.14 -4.03
N SER A 108 8.04 7.01 -5.02
CA SER A 108 9.18 7.95 -5.09
C SER A 108 9.33 8.78 -3.81
N ASP A 109 8.22 9.22 -3.23
CA ASP A 109 8.16 10.02 -2.00
C ASP A 109 8.63 9.29 -0.73
N ARG A 110 8.72 7.95 -0.75
CA ARG A 110 9.11 7.10 0.40
C ARG A 110 10.40 6.34 0.20
N HIS A 111 10.89 6.25 -1.01
CA HIS A 111 12.06 5.44 -1.36
C HIS A 111 13.28 5.80 -0.49
N GLU A 112 13.62 7.08 -0.41
CA GLU A 112 14.78 7.54 0.35
C GLU A 112 14.59 7.36 1.86
N GLU A 113 13.39 7.62 2.40
CA GLU A 113 13.07 7.38 3.79
C GLU A 113 13.33 5.92 4.19
N TYR A 114 12.86 4.97 3.36
CA TYR A 114 13.03 3.54 3.64
C TYR A 114 14.49 3.09 3.47
N GLN A 115 15.21 3.64 2.48
CA GLN A 115 16.63 3.36 2.32
C GLN A 115 17.43 3.81 3.55
N ASN A 116 17.18 5.01 4.04
CA ASN A 116 17.84 5.56 5.22
C ASN A 116 17.49 4.74 6.49
N LEU A 117 16.24 4.31 6.63
CA LEU A 117 15.80 3.47 7.74
C LEU A 117 16.53 2.12 7.74
N VAL A 118 16.57 1.45 6.60
CA VAL A 118 17.26 0.16 6.45
C VAL A 118 18.76 0.32 6.72
N ASN A 119 19.41 1.30 6.11
CA ASN A 119 20.83 1.56 6.33
C ASN A 119 21.17 1.83 7.80
N ARG A 120 20.25 2.43 8.53
CA ARG A 120 20.43 2.78 9.94
C ARG A 120 20.24 1.62 10.90
N TYR A 121 19.31 0.70 10.63
CA TYR A 121 18.85 -0.28 11.62
C TYR A 121 19.03 -1.74 11.22
N ASN A 122 19.29 -2.07 9.95
CA ASN A 122 19.47 -3.46 9.54
C ASN A 122 20.74 -4.06 10.17
N GLY A 123 20.57 -5.01 11.07
CA GLY A 123 21.67 -5.65 11.81
C GLY A 123 22.39 -4.75 12.80
N LYS A 124 21.86 -3.56 13.12
CA LYS A 124 22.50 -2.58 14.01
C LYS A 124 21.64 -2.34 15.25
N PRO A 125 22.26 -2.13 16.43
CA PRO A 125 21.52 -1.87 17.64
C PRO A 125 20.83 -0.49 17.62
N ASP A 126 19.66 -0.41 18.21
CA ASP A 126 18.97 0.83 18.51
C ASP A 126 19.61 1.53 19.76
N LYS A 127 19.04 2.65 20.19
CA LYS A 127 19.52 3.40 21.37
C LYS A 127 19.46 2.59 22.68
N LYS A 128 18.71 1.49 22.71
CA LYS A 128 18.57 0.57 23.85
C LYS A 128 19.43 -0.67 23.73
N GLY A 129 20.23 -0.79 22.66
CA GLY A 129 21.09 -1.93 22.37
C GLY A 129 20.38 -3.11 21.69
N ASN A 130 19.11 -3.00 21.32
CA ASN A 130 18.37 -4.07 20.63
C ASN A 130 18.57 -3.96 19.13
N VAL A 131 18.77 -5.09 18.45
CA VAL A 131 18.75 -5.19 16.98
C VAL A 131 17.31 -5.42 16.54
N PRO A 132 16.61 -4.41 15.97
CA PRO A 132 15.18 -4.53 15.71
C PRO A 132 14.86 -5.53 14.60
N PHE A 133 15.74 -5.67 13.61
CA PHE A 133 15.65 -6.64 12.52
C PHE A 133 17.03 -6.83 11.87
N HIS A 134 17.22 -7.98 11.23
CA HIS A 134 18.42 -8.29 10.47
C HIS A 134 18.06 -9.13 9.24
N PHE A 135 18.29 -8.58 8.07
CA PHE A 135 18.15 -9.25 6.78
C PHE A 135 19.52 -9.37 6.13
N ASP A 136 19.81 -10.49 5.48
CA ASP A 136 21.04 -10.67 4.72
C ASP A 136 21.09 -9.71 3.53
N LYS A 137 19.93 -9.46 2.91
CA LYS A 137 19.79 -8.51 1.82
C LYS A 137 18.46 -7.77 1.88
N VAL A 138 18.50 -6.45 1.74
CA VAL A 138 17.30 -5.62 1.49
C VAL A 138 17.50 -4.85 0.21
N THR A 139 16.55 -4.97 -0.72
CA THR A 139 16.52 -4.20 -1.97
C THR A 139 15.27 -3.34 -1.98
N ILE A 140 15.44 -2.03 -2.13
CA ILE A 140 14.33 -1.10 -2.20
C ILE A 140 14.15 -0.66 -3.65
N HIS A 141 12.98 -0.91 -4.19
CA HIS A 141 12.60 -0.59 -5.58
C HIS A 141 11.76 0.68 -5.59
N LYS A 142 12.27 1.71 -6.23
CA LYS A 142 11.49 2.93 -6.50
C LYS A 142 10.45 2.66 -7.59
N HIS A 143 9.23 3.17 -7.40
CA HIS A 143 8.19 3.17 -8.42
C HIS A 143 7.57 4.56 -8.54
N GLY A 144 7.34 4.97 -9.79
CA GLY A 144 6.82 6.28 -10.13
C GLY A 144 7.89 7.36 -10.16
N GLU A 145 7.55 8.46 -10.82
CA GLU A 145 8.33 9.69 -10.83
C GLU A 145 7.97 10.54 -9.61
N ASP A 146 8.84 11.48 -9.27
CA ASP A 146 8.53 12.45 -8.25
C ASP A 146 7.35 13.30 -8.76
N ARG A 147 6.30 13.40 -7.94
CA ARG A 147 5.11 14.14 -8.33
C ARG A 147 5.46 15.61 -8.39
N GLU A 148 5.28 16.22 -9.55
CA GLU A 148 5.24 17.67 -9.64
C GLU A 148 4.02 18.15 -8.86
N GLU A 149 4.23 18.96 -7.83
CA GLU A 149 3.18 19.68 -7.13
C GLU A 149 2.66 20.82 -8.03
N GLY A 150 1.83 20.47 -9.01
CA GLY A 150 1.15 21.40 -9.86
C GLY A 150 -0.36 21.41 -9.58
N GLU A 151 -0.98 22.58 -9.55
CA GLU A 151 -2.44 22.66 -9.58
C GLU A 151 -2.94 22.08 -10.90
N VAL A 152 -3.64 20.96 -10.81
CA VAL A 152 -4.31 20.38 -11.98
C VAL A 152 -5.66 21.05 -12.13
N ASN A 153 -5.73 22.06 -13.01
CA ASN A 153 -6.94 22.85 -13.24
C ASN A 153 -7.99 22.15 -14.10
N LYS A 154 -7.66 20.98 -14.66
CA LYS A 154 -8.55 20.22 -15.54
C LYS A 154 -9.43 19.27 -14.75
N HIS A 155 -10.74 19.23 -15.06
CA HIS A 155 -11.65 18.28 -14.42
C HIS A 155 -11.36 16.84 -14.88
N PRO A 156 -11.50 15.81 -14.00
CA PRO A 156 -11.15 14.41 -14.36
C PRO A 156 -11.90 13.84 -15.56
N THR A 157 -13.13 14.30 -15.82
CA THR A 157 -13.93 13.89 -16.99
C THR A 157 -13.38 14.41 -18.32
N GLU A 158 -12.58 15.46 -18.28
CA GLU A 158 -11.96 16.10 -19.46
C GLU A 158 -10.53 15.62 -19.70
N MET A 159 -10.00 14.81 -18.81
CA MET A 159 -8.64 14.29 -18.86
C MET A 159 -8.56 13.03 -19.72
N THR A 160 -7.43 12.81 -20.37
CA THR A 160 -7.05 11.53 -20.93
C THR A 160 -6.76 10.50 -19.83
N ASP A 161 -6.66 9.22 -20.16
CA ASP A 161 -6.34 8.18 -19.19
C ASP A 161 -4.95 8.40 -18.58
N ASP A 162 -3.98 8.85 -19.37
CA ASP A 162 -2.61 9.18 -18.90
C ASP A 162 -2.61 10.38 -17.94
N GLU A 163 -3.36 11.44 -18.24
CA GLU A 163 -3.50 12.59 -17.36
C GLU A 163 -4.14 12.18 -16.03
N ARG A 164 -5.18 11.33 -16.07
CA ARG A 164 -5.81 10.80 -14.86
C ARG A 164 -4.83 9.97 -14.03
N ALA A 165 -4.08 9.08 -14.68
CA ALA A 165 -3.10 8.23 -13.98
C ALA A 165 -2.02 9.04 -13.25
N LYS A 166 -1.56 10.14 -13.87
CA LYS A 166 -0.55 11.05 -13.28
C LYS A 166 -1.11 11.92 -12.15
N THR A 167 -2.39 12.28 -12.22
CA THR A 167 -3.01 13.26 -11.31
C THR A 167 -3.82 12.64 -10.19
N VAL A 168 -4.11 11.33 -10.23
CA VAL A 168 -4.90 10.66 -9.20
C VAL A 168 -4.20 10.68 -7.85
N SER A 169 -4.89 11.17 -6.84
CA SER A 169 -4.43 11.13 -5.45
C SER A 169 -5.61 10.93 -4.50
N ALA A 170 -5.33 10.38 -3.32
CA ALA A 170 -6.36 10.21 -2.29
C ALA A 170 -7.00 11.54 -1.89
N SER A 171 -6.20 12.61 -1.77
CA SER A 171 -6.70 13.94 -1.41
C SER A 171 -7.62 14.52 -2.50
N ARG A 172 -7.30 14.30 -3.77
CA ARG A 172 -8.14 14.77 -4.88
C ARG A 172 -9.46 14.01 -4.95
N ILE A 173 -9.43 12.68 -4.78
CA ILE A 173 -10.65 11.86 -4.68
C ILE A 173 -11.53 12.34 -3.52
N GLU A 174 -10.92 12.58 -2.35
CA GLU A 174 -11.63 13.06 -1.16
C GLU A 174 -12.28 14.44 -1.40
N LYS A 175 -11.56 15.36 -2.04
CA LYS A 175 -12.08 16.68 -2.40
C LYS A 175 -13.29 16.58 -3.33
N LEU A 176 -13.21 15.78 -4.38
CA LEU A 176 -14.33 15.54 -5.33
C LEU A 176 -15.53 14.89 -4.62
N ALA A 177 -15.28 13.85 -3.81
CA ALA A 177 -16.33 13.16 -3.07
C ALA A 177 -17.06 14.10 -2.09
N ASN A 178 -16.33 14.92 -1.33
CA ASN A 178 -16.91 15.88 -0.40
C ASN A 178 -17.68 17.01 -1.10
N ALA A 179 -17.32 17.36 -2.32
CA ALA A 179 -18.06 18.26 -3.18
C ALA A 179 -19.29 17.62 -3.85
N GLY A 180 -19.50 16.31 -3.68
CA GLY A 180 -20.58 15.57 -4.34
C GLY A 180 -20.35 15.30 -5.83
N ASP A 181 -19.12 15.47 -6.30
CA ASP A 181 -18.75 15.25 -7.69
C ASP A 181 -18.56 13.76 -8.00
N HIS A 182 -19.66 13.07 -8.16
CA HIS A 182 -19.69 11.65 -8.52
C HIS A 182 -19.04 11.37 -9.87
N ALA A 183 -19.18 12.29 -10.86
CA ALA A 183 -18.63 12.11 -12.18
C ALA A 183 -17.11 12.18 -12.17
N GLY A 184 -16.54 13.14 -11.45
CA GLY A 184 -15.10 13.27 -11.28
C GLY A 184 -14.48 12.09 -10.55
N VAL A 185 -15.13 11.58 -9.50
CA VAL A 185 -14.68 10.35 -8.82
C VAL A 185 -14.74 9.16 -9.77
N ALA A 186 -15.86 8.96 -10.48
CA ALA A 186 -16.04 7.84 -11.40
C ALA A 186 -15.01 7.86 -12.54
N ALA A 187 -14.65 9.04 -13.04
CA ALA A 187 -13.64 9.18 -14.09
C ALA A 187 -12.27 8.62 -13.69
N TYR A 188 -11.87 8.78 -12.42
CA TYR A 188 -10.61 8.22 -11.91
C TYR A 188 -10.63 6.69 -11.79
N TYR A 189 -11.79 6.08 -11.57
CA TYR A 189 -11.93 4.61 -11.43
C TYR A 189 -12.47 3.93 -12.69
N LYS A 190 -12.49 4.64 -13.82
CA LYS A 190 -12.92 4.08 -15.09
C LYS A 190 -12.12 2.82 -15.45
N GLY A 191 -12.82 1.73 -15.76
CA GLY A 191 -12.20 0.43 -16.06
C GLY A 191 -11.79 -0.41 -14.84
N HIS A 192 -12.15 0.03 -13.63
CA HIS A 192 -11.91 -0.71 -12.39
C HIS A 192 -13.23 -1.14 -11.72
N ASP A 193 -13.23 -2.31 -11.07
CA ASP A 193 -14.40 -2.82 -10.33
C ASP A 193 -14.52 -2.12 -8.96
N VAL A 194 -14.91 -0.84 -9.01
CA VAL A 194 -15.13 0.00 -7.82
C VAL A 194 -16.52 0.63 -7.90
N ASP A 195 -17.35 0.40 -6.89
CA ASP A 195 -18.61 1.13 -6.72
C ASP A 195 -18.31 2.57 -6.26
N THR A 196 -18.17 3.46 -7.24
CA THR A 196 -17.83 4.86 -6.99
C THR A 196 -18.94 5.64 -6.31
N LYS A 197 -20.22 5.23 -6.46
CA LYS A 197 -21.33 5.85 -5.74
C LYS A 197 -21.29 5.52 -4.25
N GLN A 198 -21.00 4.27 -3.91
CA GLN A 198 -20.80 3.86 -2.52
C GLN A 198 -19.54 4.50 -1.94
N LEU A 199 -18.43 4.56 -2.72
CA LEU A 199 -17.19 5.21 -2.29
C LEU A 199 -17.41 6.68 -1.89
N VAL A 200 -18.15 7.45 -2.68
CA VAL A 200 -18.48 8.85 -2.35
C VAL A 200 -19.23 8.94 -1.02
N LYS A 201 -20.25 8.12 -0.82
CA LYS A 201 -21.02 8.07 0.44
C LYS A 201 -20.13 7.73 1.64
N ASP A 202 -19.25 6.75 1.49
CA ASP A 202 -18.34 6.30 2.55
C ASP A 202 -17.37 7.42 2.94
N ILE A 203 -16.78 8.11 1.94
CA ILE A 203 -15.88 9.24 2.17
C ILE A 203 -16.62 10.38 2.89
N GLN A 204 -17.78 10.79 2.41
CA GLN A 204 -18.57 11.87 3.03
C GLN A 204 -18.95 11.55 4.48
N SER A 205 -19.29 10.28 4.74
CA SER A 205 -19.65 9.83 6.10
C SER A 205 -18.44 9.79 7.04
N GLY A 206 -17.27 9.43 6.55
CA GLY A 206 -16.05 9.37 7.32
C GLY A 206 -15.34 10.71 7.53
N SER A 207 -15.54 11.67 6.63
CA SER A 207 -14.97 13.04 6.74
C SER A 207 -15.70 13.90 7.77
N LYS A 208 -16.90 13.52 8.22
CA LYS A 208 -17.69 14.24 9.23
C LYS A 208 -17.36 13.85 10.69
N LYS A 209 -16.50 12.87 10.88
CA LYS A 209 -16.02 12.40 12.19
C LYS A 209 -14.65 12.96 12.51
#